data_c62e89af1248d54241d432df9a076c8c
#
_entry.id   c62e89af1248d54241d432df9a076c8c
#
_cell.length_a   1.000
_cell.length_b   1.000
_cell.length_c   1.000
_cell.angle_alpha   90.00
_cell.angle_beta   90.00
_cell.angle_gamma   90.00
#
_symmetry.space_group_name_H-M   'P 1'
#
loop_
_entity.id
_entity.type
_entity.pdbx_description
1 polymer ?
#
loop_
_entity_poly.entity_id
_entity_poly.type
_entity_poly.pdbx_seq_one_letter_code
_entity_poly.pdbx_strand_id
1 'polypeptide(L)'
;MIQSSPCFLTPKALRPQFPLFVFLPGMDGTGQLLRAQTAGLEVAFDVRCLAIPPDDLTNWEDLAQRVVDLVKTEVRGEPDREIYLCGESFGGCLAMEVAALAPDLFDRLILVNPASSFNRRPWIGWGAQLSRHLPHFLYHWSSVSFLPLLAAFEKIAPTDRQALIEAVRSVPQATSTWRMDLLRQFEVPIEQLRSLTAPTLILSSGKDRLLPSLVEGYRLKAAFQDAEVVVLPESGHTCLLEVDVNLYEILKQNEFLKVKI
;
A
#
# COMPACT_ATOMS: atom_id res chain seq x y z
N MET A 1 5.71 22.45 9.04
CA MET A 1 7.08 21.95 8.82
C MET A 1 6.99 20.92 7.71
N ILE A 2 7.69 21.08 6.62
CA ILE A 2 7.81 20.07 5.57
C ILE A 2 8.63 18.93 6.20
N GLN A 3 8.03 17.73 6.29
CA GLN A 3 8.76 16.56 6.77
C GLN A 3 9.86 16.22 5.77
N SER A 4 11.08 16.14 6.25
CA SER A 4 12.27 15.89 5.42
C SER A 4 12.60 14.40 5.27
N SER A 5 11.85 13.50 5.91
CA SER A 5 12.04 12.05 5.86
C SER A 5 10.73 11.31 6.10
N PRO A 6 10.61 10.06 5.62
CA PRO A 6 9.45 9.20 5.90
C PRO A 6 9.17 9.09 7.39
N CYS A 7 7.88 9.17 7.77
CA CYS A 7 7.43 9.09 9.16
C CYS A 7 6.03 8.49 9.25
N PHE A 8 5.59 8.14 10.46
CA PHE A 8 4.22 7.68 10.68
C PHE A 8 3.29 8.85 11.04
N LEU A 9 2.16 8.89 10.36
CA LEU A 9 0.99 9.66 10.76
C LEU A 9 0.12 8.80 11.68
N THR A 10 -0.49 9.45 12.66
CA THR A 10 -1.45 8.83 13.57
C THR A 10 -2.84 9.40 13.26
N PRO A 11 -3.63 8.73 12.40
CA PRO A 11 -4.91 9.29 11.92
C PRO A 11 -5.98 9.36 12.99
N LYS A 12 -5.83 8.60 14.08
CA LYS A 12 -6.73 8.52 15.23
C LYS A 12 -5.96 8.60 16.54
N ALA A 13 -6.66 8.55 17.66
CA ALA A 13 -6.01 8.53 18.99
C ALA A 13 -5.12 7.29 19.15
N LEU A 14 -4.00 7.45 19.84
CA LEU A 14 -3.08 6.36 20.19
C LEU A 14 -3.80 5.31 21.06
N ARG A 15 -3.60 4.04 20.74
CA ARG A 15 -4.20 2.89 21.42
C ARG A 15 -3.17 1.79 21.64
N PRO A 16 -2.13 2.01 22.46
CA PRO A 16 -1.02 1.07 22.61
C PRO A 16 -1.44 -0.32 23.08
N GLN A 17 -2.61 -0.44 23.74
CA GLN A 17 -3.18 -1.72 24.17
C GLN A 17 -3.71 -2.60 23.04
N PHE A 18 -3.84 -2.05 21.81
CA PHE A 18 -4.25 -2.81 20.62
C PHE A 18 -3.06 -3.21 19.75
N PRO A 19 -3.21 -4.23 18.90
CA PRO A 19 -2.23 -4.53 17.85
C PRO A 19 -1.91 -3.29 17.01
N LEU A 20 -0.64 -3.17 16.59
CA LEU A 20 -0.20 -2.10 15.72
C LEU A 20 -0.59 -2.44 14.27
N PHE A 21 -1.31 -1.54 13.61
CA PHE A 21 -1.62 -1.63 12.19
C PHE A 21 -0.83 -0.58 11.42
N VAL A 22 0.13 -1.03 10.61
CA VAL A 22 1.00 -0.17 9.81
C VAL A 22 0.53 -0.19 8.36
N PHE A 23 0.10 0.95 7.85
CA PHE A 23 -0.30 1.12 6.45
C PHE A 23 0.80 1.80 5.64
N LEU A 24 1.16 1.17 4.51
CA LEU A 24 2.09 1.69 3.51
C LEU A 24 1.30 2.13 2.28
N PRO A 25 1.38 3.42 1.91
CA PRO A 25 0.53 4.01 0.88
C PRO A 25 0.94 3.64 -0.55
N GLY A 26 0.05 3.92 -1.50
CA GLY A 26 0.35 3.89 -2.93
C GLY A 26 1.39 4.92 -3.35
N MET A 27 1.52 5.13 -4.67
CA MET A 27 2.49 6.07 -5.26
C MET A 27 2.32 7.54 -4.82
N ASP A 28 1.17 7.91 -4.25
CA ASP A 28 0.97 9.23 -3.66
C ASP A 28 1.89 9.48 -2.46
N GLY A 29 2.18 8.43 -1.66
CA GLY A 29 3.05 8.51 -0.49
C GLY A 29 2.47 9.29 0.68
N THR A 30 1.24 9.81 0.59
CA THR A 30 0.68 10.73 1.61
C THR A 30 0.30 10.03 2.92
N GLY A 31 0.03 8.72 2.87
CA GLY A 31 -0.53 7.97 4.00
C GLY A 31 -1.96 8.37 4.38
N GLN A 32 -2.61 9.25 3.61
CA GLN A 32 -3.93 9.80 3.93
C GLN A 32 -5.09 9.07 3.25
N LEU A 33 -4.81 8.24 2.23
CA LEU A 33 -5.86 7.55 1.46
C LEU A 33 -6.44 6.33 2.18
N LEU A 34 -5.90 5.93 3.35
CA LEU A 34 -6.57 4.96 4.23
C LEU A 34 -7.80 5.54 4.96
N ARG A 35 -8.06 6.82 4.82
CA ARG A 35 -9.05 7.58 5.60
C ARG A 35 -10.45 6.98 5.67
N ALA A 36 -10.92 6.35 4.58
CA ALA A 36 -12.22 5.67 4.55
C ALA A 36 -12.26 4.42 5.44
N GLN A 37 -11.11 3.82 5.76
CA GLN A 37 -10.99 2.59 6.55
C GLN A 37 -10.67 2.84 8.02
N THR A 38 -10.18 4.02 8.38
CA THR A 38 -9.67 4.29 9.73
C THR A 38 -10.70 4.09 10.84
N ALA A 39 -11.96 4.45 10.61
CA ALA A 39 -13.04 4.28 11.60
C ALA A 39 -13.33 2.80 11.90
N GLY A 40 -13.28 1.93 10.89
CA GLY A 40 -13.43 0.49 11.08
C GLY A 40 -12.20 -0.13 11.76
N LEU A 41 -11.02 0.23 11.31
CA LEU A 41 -9.77 -0.34 11.82
C LEU A 41 -9.50 0.05 13.29
N GLU A 42 -9.85 1.26 13.72
CA GLU A 42 -9.64 1.69 15.11
C GLU A 42 -10.42 0.87 16.15
N VAL A 43 -11.41 0.07 15.72
CA VAL A 43 -12.14 -0.83 16.61
C VAL A 43 -11.22 -1.89 17.22
N ALA A 44 -10.20 -2.33 16.48
CA ALA A 44 -9.32 -3.43 16.87
C ALA A 44 -7.82 -3.09 16.81
N PHE A 45 -7.44 -1.91 16.30
CA PHE A 45 -6.05 -1.57 16.02
C PHE A 45 -5.65 -0.17 16.51
N ASP A 46 -4.36 -0.03 16.77
CA ASP A 46 -3.66 1.25 16.84
C ASP A 46 -3.02 1.53 15.47
N VAL A 47 -3.59 2.47 14.70
CA VAL A 47 -3.26 2.65 13.28
C VAL A 47 -2.14 3.65 13.08
N ARG A 48 -1.15 3.30 12.25
CA ARG A 48 -0.12 4.18 11.70
C ARG A 48 -0.15 4.16 10.19
N CYS A 49 -0.04 5.32 9.59
CA CYS A 49 0.05 5.45 8.14
C CYS A 49 1.41 6.05 7.77
N LEU A 50 2.18 5.36 6.94
CA LEU A 50 3.44 5.91 6.45
C LEU A 50 3.17 7.13 5.58
N ALA A 51 3.84 8.24 5.86
CA ALA A 51 3.93 9.40 4.99
C ALA A 51 5.35 9.48 4.43
N ILE A 52 5.46 9.47 3.10
CA ILE A 52 6.72 9.63 2.36
C ILE A 52 6.71 11.04 1.78
N PRO A 53 7.73 11.88 2.05
CA PRO A 53 7.80 13.23 1.51
C PRO A 53 7.57 13.26 -0.02
N PRO A 54 6.90 14.30 -0.54
CA PRO A 54 6.58 14.35 -1.97
C PRO A 54 7.81 14.46 -2.87
N ASP A 55 8.95 14.90 -2.36
CA ASP A 55 10.24 15.02 -3.03
C ASP A 55 11.23 13.89 -2.68
N ASP A 56 10.78 12.86 -1.96
CA ASP A 56 11.59 11.71 -1.58
C ASP A 56 11.94 10.84 -2.79
N LEU A 57 13.23 10.58 -2.98
CA LEU A 57 13.82 9.75 -4.03
C LEU A 57 14.59 8.55 -3.47
N THR A 58 14.23 8.10 -2.28
CA THR A 58 14.84 6.93 -1.61
C THR A 58 14.59 5.66 -2.41
N ASN A 59 15.57 4.76 -2.46
CA ASN A 59 15.45 3.43 -3.09
C ASN A 59 14.66 2.45 -2.21
N TRP A 60 14.41 1.23 -2.71
CA TRP A 60 13.64 0.20 -1.99
C TRP A 60 14.29 -0.20 -0.66
N GLU A 61 15.61 -0.46 -0.67
CA GLU A 61 16.35 -0.95 0.50
C GLU A 61 16.32 0.07 1.64
N ASP A 62 16.69 1.32 1.35
CA ASP A 62 16.71 2.40 2.36
C ASP A 62 15.31 2.74 2.86
N LEU A 63 14.30 2.72 1.96
CA LEU A 63 12.91 2.99 2.35
C LEU A 63 12.36 1.85 3.23
N ALA A 64 12.63 0.58 2.90
CA ALA A 64 12.27 -0.57 3.70
C ALA A 64 12.94 -0.53 5.08
N GLN A 65 14.24 -0.23 5.13
CA GLN A 65 14.98 -0.07 6.39
C GLN A 65 14.36 1.03 7.25
N ARG A 66 14.00 2.16 6.64
CA ARG A 66 13.35 3.26 7.35
C ARG A 66 12.02 2.85 7.97
N VAL A 67 11.20 2.07 7.25
CA VAL A 67 9.93 1.55 7.79
C VAL A 67 10.19 0.60 8.97
N VAL A 68 11.15 -0.31 8.85
CA VAL A 68 11.55 -1.22 9.94
C VAL A 68 11.95 -0.44 11.19
N ASP A 69 12.76 0.62 11.04
CA ASP A 69 13.21 1.43 12.18
C ASP A 69 12.06 2.21 12.84
N LEU A 70 11.12 2.71 12.03
CA LEU A 70 9.91 3.37 12.53
C LEU A 70 9.04 2.39 13.31
N VAL A 71 8.80 1.18 12.78
CA VAL A 71 8.02 0.14 13.46
C VAL A 71 8.68 -0.27 14.79
N LYS A 72 9.99 -0.54 14.78
CA LYS A 72 10.75 -0.86 16.00
C LYS A 72 10.67 0.24 17.04
N THR A 73 10.57 1.50 16.60
CA THR A 73 10.41 2.64 17.52
C THR A 73 9.02 2.66 18.14
N GLU A 74 7.96 2.37 17.37
CA GLU A 74 6.58 2.32 17.85
C GLU A 74 6.34 1.21 18.89
N VAL A 75 7.00 0.05 18.73
CA VAL A 75 6.84 -1.09 19.65
C VAL A 75 7.93 -1.19 20.71
N ARG A 76 8.72 -0.12 20.88
CA ARG A 76 9.79 -0.13 21.89
C ARG A 76 9.23 -0.34 23.30
N GLY A 77 9.65 -1.44 23.95
CA GLY A 77 9.18 -1.83 25.29
C GLY A 77 7.90 -2.65 25.29
N GLU A 78 7.38 -3.02 24.12
CA GLU A 78 6.18 -3.84 23.94
C GLU A 78 6.49 -5.08 23.08
N PRO A 79 7.34 -6.02 23.55
CA PRO A 79 7.84 -7.12 22.71
C PRO A 79 6.74 -8.09 22.23
N ASP A 80 5.63 -8.17 22.95
CA ASP A 80 4.51 -9.08 22.63
C ASP A 80 3.38 -8.37 21.86
N ARG A 81 3.61 -7.14 21.43
CA ARG A 81 2.61 -6.39 20.66
C ARG A 81 2.56 -6.89 19.23
N GLU A 82 1.40 -7.38 18.84
CA GLU A 82 1.18 -7.85 17.46
C GLU A 82 1.26 -6.71 16.45
N ILE A 83 1.89 -7.01 15.29
CA ILE A 83 2.10 -6.03 14.22
C ILE A 83 1.51 -6.55 12.91
N TYR A 84 0.56 -5.81 12.37
CA TYR A 84 -0.06 -6.01 11.06
C TYR A 84 0.54 -5.03 10.07
N LEU A 85 1.21 -5.54 9.02
CA LEU A 85 1.74 -4.73 7.94
C LEU A 85 0.79 -4.77 6.74
N CYS A 86 0.27 -3.63 6.34
CA CYS A 86 -0.63 -3.50 5.20
C CYS A 86 -0.02 -2.58 4.14
N GLY A 87 0.07 -3.03 2.89
CA GLY A 87 0.55 -2.21 1.79
C GLY A 87 -0.39 -2.21 0.60
N GLU A 88 -0.70 -1.02 0.07
CA GLU A 88 -1.53 -0.83 -1.12
C GLU A 88 -0.67 -0.42 -2.32
N SER A 89 -0.84 -1.08 -3.47
CA SER A 89 -0.17 -0.73 -4.72
C SER A 89 1.36 -0.67 -4.60
N PHE A 90 1.98 0.51 -4.74
CA PHE A 90 3.40 0.76 -4.44
C PHE A 90 3.76 0.33 -3.02
N GLY A 91 2.91 0.67 -2.05
CA GLY A 91 3.06 0.24 -0.66
C GLY A 91 2.99 -1.28 -0.50
N GLY A 92 2.30 -2.00 -1.39
CA GLY A 92 2.31 -3.46 -1.43
C GLY A 92 3.68 -4.03 -1.80
N CYS A 93 4.38 -3.40 -2.76
CA CYS A 93 5.78 -3.72 -3.07
C CYS A 93 6.69 -3.42 -1.87
N LEU A 94 6.54 -2.23 -1.29
CA LEU A 94 7.31 -1.85 -0.10
C LEU A 94 7.05 -2.80 1.09
N ALA A 95 5.81 -3.26 1.29
CA ALA A 95 5.47 -4.20 2.35
C ALA A 95 6.19 -5.56 2.17
N MET A 96 6.34 -6.03 0.94
CA MET A 96 7.11 -7.24 0.65
C MET A 96 8.60 -7.05 0.93
N GLU A 97 9.20 -5.92 0.55
CA GLU A 97 10.60 -5.59 0.87
C GLU A 97 10.82 -5.48 2.39
N VAL A 98 9.92 -4.80 3.09
CA VAL A 98 9.97 -4.65 4.56
C VAL A 98 9.85 -6.00 5.26
N ALA A 99 8.90 -6.84 4.85
CA ALA A 99 8.73 -8.17 5.42
C ALA A 99 9.93 -9.07 5.13
N ALA A 100 10.51 -8.98 3.93
CA ALA A 100 11.70 -9.73 3.55
C ALA A 100 12.95 -9.29 4.33
N LEU A 101 13.06 -7.98 4.64
CA LEU A 101 14.17 -7.43 5.43
C LEU A 101 14.08 -7.78 6.92
N ALA A 102 12.87 -7.90 7.47
CA ALA A 102 12.62 -8.18 8.89
C ALA A 102 11.48 -9.22 9.06
N PRO A 103 11.72 -10.49 8.67
CA PRO A 103 10.66 -11.51 8.56
C PRO A 103 9.98 -11.83 9.90
N ASP A 104 10.67 -11.70 11.01
CA ASP A 104 10.16 -12.01 12.36
C ASP A 104 9.50 -10.80 13.04
N LEU A 105 9.46 -9.63 12.36
CA LEU A 105 8.92 -8.39 12.96
C LEU A 105 7.40 -8.32 12.85
N PHE A 106 6.81 -8.99 11.87
CA PHE A 106 5.39 -8.84 11.53
C PHE A 106 4.62 -10.13 11.77
N ASP A 107 3.49 -10.04 12.48
CA ASP A 107 2.60 -11.17 12.72
C ASP A 107 1.68 -11.46 11.55
N ARG A 108 1.35 -10.46 10.74
CA ARG A 108 0.42 -10.54 9.60
C ARG A 108 0.84 -9.59 8.49
N LEU A 109 0.71 -10.05 7.25
CA LEU A 109 0.93 -9.24 6.05
C LEU A 109 -0.38 -9.10 5.25
N ILE A 110 -0.72 -7.88 4.85
CA ILE A 110 -1.90 -7.58 4.04
C ILE A 110 -1.43 -6.86 2.78
N LEU A 111 -1.71 -7.41 1.63
CA LEU A 111 -1.34 -6.84 0.34
C LEU A 111 -2.61 -6.47 -0.43
N VAL A 112 -2.77 -5.19 -0.74
CA VAL A 112 -3.95 -4.67 -1.46
C VAL A 112 -3.55 -4.23 -2.84
N ASN A 113 -3.99 -4.94 -3.88
CA ASN A 113 -3.66 -4.67 -5.27
C ASN A 113 -2.18 -4.33 -5.48
N PRO A 114 -1.21 -5.16 -4.98
CA PRO A 114 0.20 -4.81 -4.99
C PRO A 114 0.71 -4.60 -6.43
N ALA A 115 1.58 -3.60 -6.61
CA ALA A 115 2.09 -3.21 -7.93
C ALA A 115 3.24 -4.10 -8.44
N SER A 116 3.47 -5.27 -7.85
CA SER A 116 4.56 -6.20 -8.17
C SER A 116 4.51 -6.78 -9.59
N SER A 117 3.38 -6.61 -10.29
CA SER A 117 3.25 -6.97 -11.72
C SER A 117 3.46 -5.79 -12.68
N PHE A 118 3.87 -4.62 -12.17
CA PHE A 118 4.01 -3.40 -12.98
C PHE A 118 4.94 -3.60 -14.17
N ASN A 119 6.06 -4.28 -14.00
CA ASN A 119 7.04 -4.59 -15.03
C ASN A 119 6.51 -5.52 -16.13
N ARG A 120 5.40 -6.24 -15.89
CA ARG A 120 4.76 -7.15 -16.85
C ARG A 120 3.81 -6.45 -17.83
N ARG A 121 3.62 -5.13 -17.68
CA ARG A 121 2.82 -4.29 -18.58
C ARG A 121 3.69 -3.24 -19.28
N PRO A 122 4.35 -3.59 -20.41
CA PRO A 122 5.32 -2.71 -21.08
C PRO A 122 4.77 -1.34 -21.47
N TRP A 123 3.47 -1.26 -21.80
CA TRP A 123 2.81 -0.01 -22.18
C TRP A 123 2.74 1.01 -21.04
N ILE A 124 2.66 0.57 -19.77
CA ILE A 124 2.70 1.46 -18.61
C ILE A 124 4.13 2.04 -18.48
N GLY A 125 5.14 1.20 -18.65
CA GLY A 125 6.54 1.64 -18.66
C GLY A 125 6.85 2.64 -19.78
N TRP A 126 6.26 2.46 -20.97
CA TRP A 126 6.41 3.42 -22.08
C TRP A 126 5.71 4.75 -21.79
N GLY A 127 4.51 4.72 -21.20
CA GLY A 127 3.83 5.91 -20.74
C GLY A 127 4.63 6.69 -19.70
N ALA A 128 5.27 5.99 -18.76
CA ALA A 128 6.16 6.58 -17.76
C ALA A 128 7.40 7.25 -18.37
N GLN A 129 8.04 6.62 -19.38
CA GLN A 129 9.16 7.22 -20.09
C GLN A 129 8.75 8.45 -20.89
N LEU A 130 7.60 8.41 -21.54
CA LEU A 130 7.08 9.55 -22.29
C LEU A 130 6.76 10.74 -21.36
N SER A 131 6.26 10.47 -20.14
CA SER A 131 5.94 11.49 -19.16
C SER A 131 7.15 12.30 -18.68
N ARG A 132 8.38 11.74 -18.76
CA ARG A 132 9.63 12.46 -18.42
C ARG A 132 9.88 13.68 -19.30
N HIS A 133 9.42 13.63 -20.55
CA HIS A 133 9.65 14.69 -21.55
C HIS A 133 8.47 15.65 -21.67
N LEU A 134 7.39 15.41 -20.92
CA LEU A 134 6.23 16.31 -20.93
C LEU A 134 6.56 17.62 -20.20
N PRO A 135 6.20 18.78 -20.78
CA PRO A 135 6.22 20.05 -20.05
C PRO A 135 5.38 19.95 -18.78
N HIS A 136 5.81 20.63 -17.71
CA HIS A 136 5.22 20.53 -16.37
C HIS A 136 3.69 20.73 -16.33
N PHE A 137 3.17 21.65 -17.16
CA PHE A 137 1.73 21.89 -17.24
C PHE A 137 0.95 20.72 -17.86
N LEU A 138 1.54 20.03 -18.85
CA LEU A 138 0.94 18.84 -19.47
C LEU A 138 0.98 17.63 -18.54
N TYR A 139 2.02 17.52 -17.70
CA TYR A 139 2.10 16.46 -16.70
C TYR A 139 0.94 16.51 -15.70
N HIS A 140 0.62 17.68 -15.16
CA HIS A 140 -0.52 17.85 -14.24
C HIS A 140 -1.87 17.46 -14.86
N TRP A 141 -2.07 17.73 -16.13
CA TRP A 141 -3.28 17.31 -16.84
C TRP A 141 -3.27 15.80 -17.10
N SER A 142 -2.12 15.24 -17.47
CA SER A 142 -1.98 13.80 -17.73
C SER A 142 -2.19 12.96 -16.48
N SER A 143 -1.68 13.37 -15.32
CA SER A 143 -1.83 12.63 -14.07
C SER A 143 -3.30 12.47 -13.66
N VAL A 144 -4.12 13.51 -13.89
CA VAL A 144 -5.58 13.45 -13.65
C VAL A 144 -6.30 12.58 -14.69
N SER A 145 -5.83 12.51 -15.92
CA SER A 145 -6.44 11.66 -16.97
C SER A 145 -6.27 10.15 -16.70
N PHE A 146 -5.35 9.73 -15.87
CA PHE A 146 -5.19 8.34 -15.43
C PHE A 146 -6.14 7.94 -14.29
N LEU A 147 -6.79 8.88 -13.63
CA LEU A 147 -7.69 8.60 -12.51
C LEU A 147 -8.79 7.57 -12.82
N PRO A 148 -9.44 7.55 -14.03
CA PRO A 148 -10.43 6.52 -14.35
C PRO A 148 -9.87 5.09 -14.45
N LEU A 149 -8.54 4.94 -14.59
CA LEU A 149 -7.87 3.64 -14.52
C LEU A 149 -7.57 3.24 -13.08
N LEU A 150 -7.33 4.24 -12.21
CA LEU A 150 -7.01 4.04 -10.81
C LEU A 150 -8.24 3.72 -9.96
N ALA A 151 -9.39 4.30 -10.26
CA ALA A 151 -10.52 4.29 -9.34
C ALA A 151 -11.86 4.05 -10.03
N ALA A 152 -12.72 3.27 -9.38
CA ALA A 152 -14.15 3.21 -9.68
C ALA A 152 -14.83 4.42 -9.02
N PHE A 153 -14.77 5.58 -9.67
CA PHE A 153 -15.19 6.86 -9.09
C PHE A 153 -16.64 6.85 -8.57
N GLU A 154 -17.52 6.09 -9.22
CA GLU A 154 -18.91 5.92 -8.82
C GLU A 154 -19.07 5.31 -7.43
N LYS A 155 -18.07 4.54 -6.98
CA LYS A 155 -18.05 3.87 -5.67
C LYS A 155 -17.35 4.65 -4.57
N ILE A 156 -16.71 5.76 -4.88
CA ILE A 156 -15.95 6.56 -3.92
C ILE A 156 -16.78 7.77 -3.49
N ALA A 157 -16.85 8.06 -2.20
CA ALA A 157 -17.54 9.24 -1.68
C ALA A 157 -16.93 10.55 -2.24
N PRO A 158 -17.73 11.61 -2.47
CA PRO A 158 -17.22 12.87 -3.06
C PRO A 158 -16.00 13.46 -2.35
N THR A 159 -15.98 13.41 -1.01
CA THR A 159 -14.88 13.90 -0.19
C THR A 159 -13.58 13.08 -0.41
N ASP A 160 -13.72 11.79 -0.63
CA ASP A 160 -12.58 10.88 -0.83
C ASP A 160 -12.08 10.92 -2.27
N ARG A 161 -12.98 11.20 -3.26
CA ARG A 161 -12.55 11.54 -4.63
C ARG A 161 -11.68 12.79 -4.66
N GLN A 162 -12.08 13.82 -3.91
CA GLN A 162 -11.30 15.05 -3.82
C GLN A 162 -9.93 14.78 -3.18
N ALA A 163 -9.89 14.02 -2.09
CA ALA A 163 -8.64 13.63 -1.42
C ALA A 163 -7.72 12.81 -2.36
N LEU A 164 -8.27 11.88 -3.16
CA LEU A 164 -7.51 11.13 -4.15
C LEU A 164 -6.90 12.06 -5.22
N ILE A 165 -7.68 12.99 -5.74
CA ILE A 165 -7.20 13.97 -6.74
C ILE A 165 -6.08 14.84 -6.16
N GLU A 166 -6.22 15.31 -4.92
CA GLU A 166 -5.21 16.10 -4.23
C GLU A 166 -3.94 15.30 -3.98
N ALA A 167 -4.07 14.06 -3.52
CA ALA A 167 -2.94 13.15 -3.29
C ALA A 167 -2.15 12.89 -4.59
N VAL A 168 -2.83 12.59 -5.70
CA VAL A 168 -2.17 12.39 -7.01
C VAL A 168 -1.48 13.67 -7.48
N ARG A 169 -2.08 14.83 -7.28
CA ARG A 169 -1.50 16.14 -7.68
C ARG A 169 -0.35 16.59 -6.79
N SER A 170 -0.27 16.10 -5.56
CA SER A 170 0.77 16.49 -4.61
C SER A 170 2.15 15.93 -4.97
N VAL A 171 2.21 14.88 -5.82
CA VAL A 171 3.46 14.22 -6.19
C VAL A 171 4.13 14.97 -7.35
N PRO A 172 5.37 15.48 -7.17
CA PRO A 172 6.14 16.09 -8.26
C PRO A 172 6.43 15.08 -9.38
N GLN A 173 6.56 15.58 -10.61
CA GLN A 173 6.87 14.76 -11.78
C GLN A 173 8.14 13.91 -11.59
N ALA A 174 9.20 14.49 -11.02
CA ALA A 174 10.45 13.79 -10.75
C ALA A 174 10.24 12.59 -9.83
N THR A 175 9.52 12.79 -8.73
CA THR A 175 9.23 11.74 -7.74
C THR A 175 8.31 10.67 -8.30
N SER A 176 7.28 11.06 -9.04
CA SER A 176 6.40 10.10 -9.70
C SER A 176 7.18 9.22 -10.69
N THR A 177 8.05 9.83 -11.49
CA THR A 177 8.93 9.11 -12.42
C THR A 177 9.88 8.17 -11.67
N TRP A 178 10.47 8.63 -10.57
CA TRP A 178 11.34 7.82 -9.73
C TRP A 178 10.61 6.60 -9.15
N ARG A 179 9.42 6.80 -8.57
CA ARG A 179 8.62 5.70 -8.03
C ARG A 179 8.17 4.70 -9.11
N MET A 180 7.87 5.17 -10.32
CA MET A 180 7.61 4.27 -11.45
C MET A 180 8.86 3.49 -11.88
N ASP A 181 10.05 4.08 -11.81
CA ASP A 181 11.31 3.37 -12.08
C ASP A 181 11.61 2.32 -11.01
N LEU A 182 11.33 2.60 -9.75
CA LEU A 182 11.40 1.62 -8.68
C LEU A 182 10.46 0.44 -8.94
N LEU A 183 9.21 0.69 -9.33
CA LEU A 183 8.25 -0.38 -9.67
C LEU A 183 8.69 -1.20 -10.88
N ARG A 184 9.35 -0.59 -11.87
CA ARG A 184 9.90 -1.33 -13.03
C ARG A 184 11.04 -2.26 -12.66
N GLN A 185 11.81 -1.91 -11.65
CA GLN A 185 12.94 -2.67 -11.14
C GLN A 185 12.56 -3.58 -9.98
N PHE A 186 11.29 -3.50 -9.52
CA PHE A 186 10.84 -4.28 -8.38
C PHE A 186 10.90 -5.77 -8.68
N GLU A 187 11.65 -6.48 -7.86
CA GLU A 187 11.77 -7.93 -7.89
C GLU A 187 12.13 -8.45 -6.51
N VAL A 188 11.21 -9.20 -5.91
CA VAL A 188 11.52 -9.98 -4.71
C VAL A 188 11.66 -11.45 -5.12
N PRO A 189 12.80 -12.09 -4.85
CA PRO A 189 13.00 -13.50 -5.14
C PRO A 189 11.92 -14.39 -4.53
N ILE A 190 11.44 -15.38 -5.30
CA ILE A 190 10.37 -16.28 -4.84
C ILE A 190 10.77 -17.02 -3.56
N GLU A 191 12.04 -17.39 -3.47
CA GLU A 191 12.60 -18.06 -2.28
C GLU A 191 12.48 -17.19 -1.03
N GLN A 192 12.66 -15.89 -1.19
CA GLN A 192 12.51 -14.93 -0.10
C GLN A 192 11.04 -14.78 0.34
N LEU A 193 10.10 -14.74 -0.62
CA LEU A 193 8.67 -14.77 -0.29
C LEU A 193 8.24 -16.07 0.38
N ARG A 194 8.81 -17.21 -0.03
CA ARG A 194 8.57 -18.52 0.58
C ARG A 194 9.10 -18.63 2.00
N SER A 195 10.14 -17.88 2.34
CA SER A 195 10.71 -17.90 3.70
C SER A 195 9.88 -17.07 4.70
N LEU A 196 8.95 -16.25 4.22
CA LEU A 196 8.07 -15.48 5.09
C LEU A 196 7.02 -16.39 5.74
N THR A 197 7.04 -16.45 7.06
CA THR A 197 6.13 -17.28 7.87
C THR A 197 4.88 -16.53 8.32
N ALA A 198 4.86 -15.20 8.22
CA ALA A 198 3.70 -14.39 8.55
C ALA A 198 2.54 -14.72 7.60
N PRO A 199 1.37 -15.16 8.12
CA PRO A 199 0.19 -15.33 7.30
C PRO A 199 -0.09 -14.08 6.48
N THR A 200 -0.40 -14.28 5.19
CA THR A 200 -0.55 -13.19 4.22
C THR A 200 -1.96 -13.18 3.63
N LEU A 201 -2.64 -12.04 3.70
CA LEU A 201 -3.93 -11.83 3.04
C LEU A 201 -3.76 -10.90 1.83
N ILE A 202 -4.16 -11.36 0.65
CA ILE A 202 -4.01 -10.63 -0.60
C ILE A 202 -5.40 -10.21 -1.09
N LEU A 203 -5.69 -8.90 -1.07
CA LEU A 203 -6.92 -8.35 -1.63
C LEU A 203 -6.69 -8.02 -3.10
N SER A 204 -7.51 -8.59 -3.97
CA SER A 204 -7.37 -8.43 -5.43
C SER A 204 -8.67 -7.93 -6.05
N SER A 205 -8.63 -6.76 -6.67
CA SER A 205 -9.77 -6.11 -7.31
C SER A 205 -10.06 -6.68 -8.69
N GLY A 206 -11.32 -7.09 -8.93
CA GLY A 206 -11.77 -7.69 -10.18
C GLY A 206 -11.86 -6.70 -11.35
N LYS A 207 -12.11 -5.42 -11.06
CA LYS A 207 -12.21 -4.35 -12.06
C LYS A 207 -11.00 -3.39 -12.02
N ASP A 208 -9.86 -3.86 -11.54
CA ASP A 208 -8.61 -3.12 -11.64
C ASP A 208 -8.21 -2.94 -13.11
N ARG A 209 -8.29 -1.68 -13.59
CA ARG A 209 -7.95 -1.30 -14.97
C ARG A 209 -6.48 -0.91 -15.12
N LEU A 210 -5.80 -0.67 -14.00
CA LEU A 210 -4.39 -0.29 -13.99
C LEU A 210 -3.49 -1.53 -14.05
N LEU A 211 -3.71 -2.48 -13.14
CA LEU A 211 -2.87 -3.67 -12.96
C LEU A 211 -3.69 -4.96 -13.09
N PRO A 212 -3.06 -6.09 -13.43
CA PRO A 212 -3.72 -7.40 -13.49
C PRO A 212 -3.84 -8.00 -12.06
N SER A 213 -4.51 -7.28 -11.15
CA SER A 213 -4.52 -7.58 -9.71
C SER A 213 -4.97 -8.99 -9.37
N LEU A 214 -5.96 -9.55 -10.07
CA LEU A 214 -6.38 -10.95 -9.87
C LEU A 214 -5.27 -11.94 -10.22
N VAL A 215 -4.65 -11.78 -11.38
CA VAL A 215 -3.58 -12.68 -11.84
C VAL A 215 -2.38 -12.58 -10.90
N GLU A 216 -2.06 -11.37 -10.47
CA GLU A 216 -0.94 -11.13 -9.56
C GLU A 216 -1.22 -11.68 -8.17
N GLY A 217 -2.44 -11.52 -7.64
CA GLY A 217 -2.83 -12.06 -6.35
C GLY A 217 -2.66 -13.58 -6.30
N TYR A 218 -3.12 -14.31 -7.30
CA TYR A 218 -2.94 -15.76 -7.36
C TYR A 218 -1.47 -16.17 -7.58
N ARG A 219 -0.69 -15.38 -8.32
CA ARG A 219 0.77 -15.62 -8.45
C ARG A 219 1.47 -15.47 -7.11
N LEU A 220 1.15 -14.42 -6.37
CA LEU A 220 1.71 -14.20 -5.03
C LEU A 220 1.25 -15.28 -4.06
N LYS A 221 -0.04 -15.67 -4.06
CA LYS A 221 -0.51 -16.79 -3.24
C LYS A 221 0.33 -18.06 -3.45
N ALA A 222 0.69 -18.35 -4.69
CA ALA A 222 1.55 -19.50 -5.01
C ALA A 222 3.02 -19.33 -4.58
N ALA A 223 3.46 -18.09 -4.33
CA ALA A 223 4.83 -17.77 -3.93
C ALA A 223 5.02 -17.75 -2.40
N PHE A 224 4.02 -17.28 -1.64
CA PHE A 224 4.07 -17.28 -0.18
C PHE A 224 3.83 -18.70 0.39
N GLN A 225 4.32 -18.94 1.61
CA GLN A 225 4.10 -20.20 2.32
C GLN A 225 2.67 -20.33 2.84
N ASP A 226 2.14 -19.24 3.40
CA ASP A 226 0.79 -19.16 3.98
C ASP A 226 0.11 -17.89 3.46
N ALA A 227 -0.71 -18.02 2.41
CA ALA A 227 -1.39 -16.89 1.82
C ALA A 227 -2.79 -17.24 1.31
N GLU A 228 -3.72 -16.30 1.52
CA GLU A 228 -5.08 -16.35 1.00
C GLU A 228 -5.37 -15.16 0.09
N VAL A 229 -6.22 -15.36 -0.93
CA VAL A 229 -6.68 -14.30 -1.83
C VAL A 229 -8.15 -14.01 -1.58
N VAL A 230 -8.43 -12.76 -1.25
CA VAL A 230 -9.79 -12.22 -1.20
C VAL A 230 -10.04 -11.44 -2.48
N VAL A 231 -11.00 -11.90 -3.26
CA VAL A 231 -11.39 -11.22 -4.50
C VAL A 231 -12.46 -10.17 -4.20
N LEU A 232 -12.23 -8.94 -4.65
CA LEU A 232 -13.20 -7.84 -4.65
C LEU A 232 -13.71 -7.65 -6.09
N PRO A 233 -14.77 -8.37 -6.52
CA PRO A 233 -15.08 -8.57 -7.94
C PRO A 233 -15.46 -7.27 -8.66
N GLU A 234 -16.04 -6.32 -7.93
CA GLU A 234 -16.55 -5.07 -8.48
C GLU A 234 -15.65 -3.85 -8.20
N SER A 235 -14.52 -4.05 -7.49
CA SER A 235 -13.64 -2.97 -7.05
C SER A 235 -12.57 -2.61 -8.09
N GLY A 236 -12.19 -1.33 -8.11
CA GLY A 236 -11.06 -0.79 -8.88
C GLY A 236 -9.74 -0.88 -8.14
N HIS A 237 -8.68 -0.24 -8.69
CA HIS A 237 -7.34 -0.32 -8.11
C HIS A 237 -7.27 0.27 -6.69
N THR A 238 -7.87 1.45 -6.45
CA THR A 238 -7.89 2.13 -5.14
C THR A 238 -9.10 1.68 -4.30
N CYS A 239 -9.27 0.37 -4.12
CA CYS A 239 -10.46 -0.21 -3.52
C CYS A 239 -10.69 0.22 -2.06
N LEU A 240 -9.65 0.59 -1.33
CA LEU A 240 -9.76 1.04 0.07
C LEU A 240 -10.48 2.40 0.24
N LEU A 241 -10.73 3.13 -0.87
CA LEU A 241 -11.55 4.35 -0.85
C LEU A 241 -13.03 4.09 -1.20
N GLU A 242 -13.37 2.87 -1.65
CA GLU A 242 -14.74 2.54 -2.05
C GLU A 242 -15.64 2.36 -0.82
N VAL A 243 -16.87 2.88 -0.91
CA VAL A 243 -17.82 2.87 0.22
C VAL A 243 -18.30 1.45 0.59
N ASP A 244 -18.24 0.53 -0.37
CA ASP A 244 -18.65 -0.86 -0.19
C ASP A 244 -17.51 -1.74 0.36
N VAL A 245 -16.30 -1.19 0.51
CA VAL A 245 -15.12 -1.92 1.00
C VAL A 245 -14.85 -1.55 2.45
N ASN A 246 -14.90 -2.52 3.34
CA ASN A 246 -14.55 -2.38 4.75
C ASN A 246 -13.42 -3.36 5.10
N LEU A 247 -12.20 -2.84 5.23
CA LEU A 247 -11.03 -3.67 5.47
C LEU A 247 -11.13 -4.44 6.80
N TYR A 248 -11.65 -3.82 7.86
CA TYR A 248 -11.83 -4.49 9.16
C TYR A 248 -12.76 -5.70 9.05
N GLU A 249 -13.92 -5.54 8.38
CA GLU A 249 -14.85 -6.65 8.19
C GLU A 249 -14.26 -7.75 7.29
N ILE A 250 -13.47 -7.39 6.28
CA ILE A 250 -12.74 -8.36 5.45
C ILE A 250 -11.77 -9.18 6.31
N LEU A 251 -10.96 -8.53 7.15
CA LEU A 251 -10.02 -9.21 8.04
C LEU A 251 -10.77 -10.15 9.00
N LYS A 252 -11.89 -9.71 9.55
CA LYS A 252 -12.72 -10.49 10.47
C LYS A 252 -13.35 -11.70 9.80
N GLN A 253 -13.95 -11.54 8.61
CA GLN A 253 -14.63 -12.60 7.87
C GLN A 253 -13.66 -13.70 7.38
N ASN A 254 -12.40 -13.34 7.18
CA ASN A 254 -11.35 -14.29 6.77
C ASN A 254 -10.54 -14.83 7.98
N GLU A 255 -11.03 -14.64 9.20
CA GLU A 255 -10.36 -15.11 10.43
C GLU A 255 -8.90 -14.60 10.55
N PHE A 256 -8.64 -13.44 9.93
CA PHE A 256 -7.29 -12.86 9.87
C PHE A 256 -6.93 -12.02 11.10
N LEU A 257 -7.89 -11.82 12.01
CA LEU A 257 -7.67 -11.21 13.31
C LEU A 257 -7.28 -12.29 14.32
N LYS A 258 -6.19 -12.10 15.06
CA LYS A 258 -5.95 -12.96 16.24
C LYS A 258 -7.03 -12.66 17.29
N VAL A 259 -7.82 -13.64 17.61
CA VAL A 259 -8.76 -13.55 18.73
C VAL A 259 -7.93 -13.65 20.01
N LYS A 260 -7.84 -12.58 20.80
CA LYS A 260 -7.38 -12.72 22.18
C LYS A 260 -8.47 -13.53 22.92
N ILE A 261 -8.18 -14.84 23.14
CA ILE A 261 -8.95 -15.70 24.01
C ILE A 261 -8.74 -15.26 25.46
#